data_1be2801ae6d40baf8c0c962a22611ead
#
_entry.id   1be2801ae6d40baf8c0c962a22611ead
#
_cell.length_a   1.000
_cell.length_b   1.000
_cell.length_c   1.000
_cell.angle_alpha   90.00
_cell.angle_beta   90.00
_cell.angle_gamma   90.00
#
_symmetry.space_group_name_H-M   'P 1'
#
loop_
_entity.id
_entity.type
_entity.pdbx_description
1 polymer ?
#
loop_
_entity_poly.entity_id
_entity_poly.type
_entity_poly.pdbx_seq_one_letter_code
_entity_poly.pdbx_strand_id
1 'polypeptide(L)'
;MAEKDYRLGWTEDEEYWRTNYSSRPYASTGKQDYTFYQPAYRYGFESAHRYEGRNWNDIESQLSRDWTTYEHRTKSTWEEIKGAVRDAWDRVTGKRPVGTR
;
A
#
# COMPACT_ATOMS: atom_id res chain seq x y z
N MET A 1 -22.20 -11.06 -13.01
CA MET A 1 -20.91 -11.60 -13.10
C MET A 1 -20.17 -11.45 -11.78
N ALA A 2 -19.19 -12.24 -11.63
CA ALA A 2 -18.46 -12.23 -10.39
C ALA A 2 -17.78 -10.93 -10.20
N GLU A 3 -17.65 -10.51 -8.99
CA GLU A 3 -16.89 -9.35 -8.74
C GLU A 3 -15.44 -9.62 -9.00
N LYS A 4 -14.74 -8.56 -9.24
CA LYS A 4 -13.34 -8.62 -9.51
C LYS A 4 -12.62 -9.25 -8.33
N ASP A 5 -11.84 -10.26 -8.62
CA ASP A 5 -11.04 -10.91 -7.59
C ASP A 5 -9.65 -10.30 -7.60
N TYR A 6 -9.52 -9.17 -6.95
CA TYR A 6 -8.25 -8.45 -6.97
C TYR A 6 -7.19 -9.10 -6.10
N ARG A 7 -7.55 -10.18 -5.38
CA ARG A 7 -6.52 -10.89 -4.64
C ARG A 7 -5.51 -11.54 -5.56
N LEU A 8 -5.91 -11.86 -6.77
CA LEU A 8 -4.96 -12.40 -7.75
C LEU A 8 -3.92 -11.36 -8.12
N GLY A 9 -4.37 -10.12 -8.33
CA GLY A 9 -3.45 -9.05 -8.60
C GLY A 9 -2.55 -8.75 -7.41
N TRP A 10 -3.06 -8.98 -6.21
CA TRP A 10 -2.25 -8.75 -5.01
C TRP A 10 -1.04 -9.66 -4.98
N THR A 11 -1.18 -10.90 -5.42
CA THR A 11 -0.04 -11.82 -5.40
C THR A 11 1.13 -11.26 -6.21
N GLU A 12 0.84 -10.68 -7.37
CA GLU A 12 1.88 -10.08 -8.19
C GLU A 12 2.45 -8.83 -7.56
N ASP A 13 1.58 -8.02 -6.99
CA ASP A 13 2.05 -6.80 -6.34
C ASP A 13 2.86 -7.12 -5.11
N GLU A 14 2.48 -8.13 -4.36
CA GLU A 14 3.24 -8.53 -3.19
C GLU A 14 4.65 -8.96 -3.58
N GLU A 15 4.77 -9.69 -4.66
CA GLU A 15 6.09 -10.11 -5.13
C GLU A 15 6.93 -8.89 -5.49
N TYR A 16 6.30 -7.92 -6.15
CA TYR A 16 7.00 -6.70 -6.51
C TYR A 16 7.50 -5.97 -5.26
N TRP A 17 6.65 -5.82 -4.25
CA TRP A 17 7.03 -5.07 -3.07
C TRP A 17 8.06 -5.83 -2.23
N ARG A 18 7.93 -7.14 -2.16
CA ARG A 18 8.91 -7.93 -1.42
C ARG A 18 10.31 -7.72 -1.99
N THR A 19 10.39 -7.58 -3.30
CA THR A 19 11.67 -7.40 -3.97
C THR A 19 12.17 -5.96 -3.87
N ASN A 20 11.27 -4.99 -3.90
CA ASN A 20 11.65 -3.59 -4.09
C ASN A 20 11.50 -2.67 -2.89
N TYR A 21 10.91 -3.14 -1.79
CA TYR A 21 10.61 -2.25 -0.68
C TYR A 21 11.88 -1.60 -0.11
N SER A 22 12.98 -2.31 -0.11
CA SER A 22 14.18 -1.81 0.55
C SER A 22 14.79 -0.60 -0.17
N SER A 23 14.40 -0.37 -1.40
CA SER A 23 14.89 0.79 -2.13
C SER A 23 14.01 2.01 -1.91
N ARG A 24 12.90 1.86 -1.18
CA ARG A 24 12.03 3.00 -0.93
C ARG A 24 12.56 3.86 0.21
N PRO A 25 12.29 5.17 0.16
CA PRO A 25 12.88 6.06 1.17
C PRO A 25 12.55 5.68 2.61
N TYR A 26 11.32 5.26 2.86
CA TYR A 26 10.91 4.93 4.23
C TYR A 26 11.54 3.65 4.74
N ALA A 27 12.09 2.85 3.85
CA ALA A 27 12.67 1.56 4.23
C ALA A 27 14.18 1.53 4.05
N SER A 28 14.78 2.61 3.58
CA SER A 28 16.18 2.59 3.21
C SER A 28 17.11 2.49 4.42
N THR A 29 16.61 2.78 5.62
CA THR A 29 17.46 2.67 6.81
C THR A 29 17.67 1.24 7.25
N GLY A 30 16.86 0.31 6.76
CA GLY A 30 16.97 -1.08 7.16
C GLY A 30 16.47 -1.39 8.56
N LYS A 31 15.79 -0.46 9.19
CA LYS A 31 15.28 -0.69 10.54
C LYS A 31 14.15 -1.69 10.59
N GLN A 32 13.34 -1.73 9.54
CA GLN A 32 12.21 -2.62 9.51
C GLN A 32 12.31 -3.52 8.29
N ASP A 33 11.85 -4.74 8.42
CA ASP A 33 11.90 -5.65 7.29
C ASP A 33 10.56 -5.62 6.53
N TYR A 34 10.46 -6.46 5.53
CA TYR A 34 9.28 -6.47 4.68
C TYR A 34 7.99 -6.73 5.47
N THR A 35 8.05 -7.58 6.48
CA THR A 35 6.83 -7.93 7.21
C THR A 35 6.23 -6.73 7.93
N PHE A 36 7.05 -5.72 8.22
CA PHE A 36 6.52 -4.49 8.82
C PHE A 36 5.67 -3.72 7.80
N TYR A 37 6.10 -3.70 6.55
CA TYR A 37 5.43 -2.92 5.51
C TYR A 37 4.37 -3.70 4.74
N GLN A 38 4.42 -5.01 4.79
CA GLN A 38 3.52 -5.83 3.99
C GLN A 38 2.05 -5.49 4.18
N PRO A 39 1.56 -5.34 5.42
CA PRO A 39 0.15 -4.98 5.57
C PRO A 39 -0.18 -3.60 5.00
N ALA A 40 0.79 -2.69 5.01
CA ALA A 40 0.58 -1.37 4.44
C ALA A 40 0.45 -1.44 2.93
N TYR A 41 1.28 -2.24 2.29
CA TYR A 41 1.17 -2.42 0.85
C TYR A 41 -0.16 -3.06 0.48
N ARG A 42 -0.57 -4.04 1.25
CA ARG A 42 -1.85 -4.69 0.98
C ARG A 42 -3.00 -3.71 1.18
N TYR A 43 -2.91 -2.90 2.23
CA TYR A 43 -3.94 -1.92 2.51
C TYR A 43 -4.07 -0.92 1.36
N GLY A 44 -2.93 -0.45 0.85
CA GLY A 44 -2.96 0.46 -0.29
C GLY A 44 -3.52 -0.18 -1.54
N PHE A 45 -3.15 -1.43 -1.77
CA PHE A 45 -3.66 -2.16 -2.92
C PHE A 45 -5.18 -2.31 -2.83
N GLU A 46 -5.67 -2.76 -1.69
CA GLU A 46 -7.09 -2.97 -1.51
C GLU A 46 -7.87 -1.67 -1.59
N SER A 47 -7.31 -0.62 -1.00
CA SER A 47 -7.97 0.68 -1.00
C SER A 47 -8.06 1.27 -2.40
N ALA A 48 -7.01 1.08 -3.20
CA ALA A 48 -7.04 1.59 -4.56
C ALA A 48 -8.16 0.96 -5.36
N HIS A 49 -8.45 -0.30 -5.12
CA HIS A 49 -9.56 -0.96 -5.80
C HIS A 49 -10.90 -0.56 -5.22
N ARG A 50 -10.96 -0.40 -3.88
CA ARG A 50 -12.21 -0.03 -3.23
C ARG A 50 -12.65 1.38 -3.59
N TYR A 51 -11.68 2.29 -3.68
CA TYR A 51 -11.98 3.70 -3.94
C TYR A 51 -11.58 4.10 -5.35
N GLU A 52 -11.80 3.21 -6.27
CA GLU A 52 -11.43 3.44 -7.65
C GLU A 52 -12.00 4.78 -8.14
N GLY A 53 -11.17 5.56 -8.83
CA GLY A 53 -11.60 6.85 -9.33
C GLY A 53 -11.42 8.00 -8.36
N ARG A 54 -11.05 7.72 -7.11
CA ARG A 54 -10.83 8.78 -6.13
C ARG A 54 -9.35 9.16 -6.12
N ASN A 55 -9.09 10.39 -5.74
CA ASN A 55 -7.72 10.87 -5.61
C ASN A 55 -7.19 10.58 -4.22
N TRP A 56 -5.88 10.35 -4.14
CA TRP A 56 -5.24 10.10 -2.85
C TRP A 56 -5.55 11.19 -1.85
N ASN A 57 -5.41 12.47 -2.28
CA ASN A 57 -5.62 13.58 -1.36
C ASN A 57 -7.03 13.63 -0.80
N ASP A 58 -7.99 13.11 -1.54
CA ASP A 58 -9.39 13.15 -1.11
C ASP A 58 -9.71 12.10 -0.07
N ILE A 59 -8.94 11.02 -0.04
CA ILE A 59 -9.29 9.91 0.84
C ILE A 59 -8.24 9.60 1.89
N GLU A 60 -7.15 10.34 1.89
CA GLU A 60 -6.07 10.02 2.83
C GLU A 60 -6.54 10.04 4.29
N SER A 61 -7.33 11.03 4.68
CA SER A 61 -7.78 11.07 6.06
C SER A 61 -8.71 9.92 6.39
N GLN A 62 -9.52 9.48 5.42
CA GLN A 62 -10.34 8.31 5.62
C GLN A 62 -9.47 7.06 5.82
N LEU A 63 -8.46 6.92 5.00
CA LEU A 63 -7.56 5.77 5.10
C LEU A 63 -6.80 5.79 6.41
N SER A 64 -6.40 6.96 6.87
CA SER A 64 -5.70 7.10 8.13
C SER A 64 -6.57 6.61 9.29
N ARG A 65 -7.84 7.00 9.28
CA ARG A 65 -8.75 6.57 10.33
C ARG A 65 -8.99 5.06 10.27
N ASP A 66 -9.19 4.55 9.06
CA ASP A 66 -9.53 3.14 8.91
C ASP A 66 -8.35 2.23 9.20
N TRP A 67 -7.12 2.74 9.06
CA TRP A 67 -5.94 1.94 9.37
C TRP A 67 -5.97 1.44 10.81
N THR A 68 -6.48 2.24 11.72
CA THR A 68 -6.45 1.86 13.14
C THR A 68 -7.26 0.62 13.44
N THR A 69 -8.20 0.28 12.56
CA THR A 69 -9.02 -0.92 12.75
C THR A 69 -8.76 -1.99 11.70
N TYR A 70 -7.79 -1.75 10.83
CA TYR A 70 -7.50 -2.72 9.77
C TYR A 70 -6.97 -4.02 10.40
N GLU A 71 -7.61 -5.12 10.06
CA GLU A 71 -7.35 -6.38 10.76
C GLU A 71 -5.94 -6.92 10.53
N HIS A 72 -5.31 -6.57 9.44
CA HIS A 72 -3.98 -7.08 9.10
C HIS A 72 -2.86 -6.13 9.52
N ARG A 73 -3.20 -5.01 10.13
CA ARG A 73 -2.15 -4.03 10.43
C ARG A 73 -1.20 -4.55 11.50
N THR A 74 0.04 -4.05 11.43
CA THR A 74 1.00 -4.29 12.48
C THR A 74 0.82 -3.19 13.53
N LYS A 75 1.73 -3.11 14.48
CA LYS A 75 1.64 -2.07 15.50
C LYS A 75 2.13 -0.73 15.00
N SER A 76 2.31 -0.60 13.71
CA SER A 76 2.80 0.64 13.13
C SER A 76 1.75 1.74 13.21
N THR A 77 2.24 2.97 13.23
CA THR A 77 1.36 4.13 13.13
C THR A 77 1.18 4.49 11.67
N TRP A 78 0.15 5.28 11.42
CA TRP A 78 -0.10 5.73 10.04
C TRP A 78 1.11 6.48 9.48
N GLU A 79 1.74 7.33 10.30
CA GLU A 79 2.88 8.10 9.81
C GLU A 79 4.04 7.21 9.40
N GLU A 80 4.19 6.07 10.04
CA GLU A 80 5.29 5.18 9.72
C GLU A 80 5.07 4.45 8.40
N ILE A 81 3.82 4.21 8.03
CA ILE A 81 3.54 3.35 6.89
C ILE A 81 2.78 4.03 5.76
N LYS A 82 2.41 5.29 5.92
CA LYS A 82 1.59 5.89 4.87
C LYS A 82 2.31 5.96 3.53
N GLY A 83 3.63 6.08 3.55
CA GLY A 83 4.39 6.06 2.31
C GLY A 83 4.23 4.75 1.56
N ALA A 84 4.22 3.64 2.30
CA ALA A 84 4.03 2.34 1.69
C ALA A 84 2.61 2.18 1.17
N VAL A 85 1.63 2.68 1.93
CA VAL A 85 0.24 2.64 1.48
C VAL A 85 0.09 3.43 0.19
N ARG A 86 0.68 4.62 0.14
CA ARG A 86 0.57 5.45 -1.05
C ARG A 86 1.29 4.83 -2.24
N ASP A 87 2.44 4.22 -2.00
CA ASP A 87 3.16 3.56 -3.09
C ASP A 87 2.30 2.47 -3.72
N ALA A 88 1.66 1.66 -2.90
CA ALA A 88 0.80 0.60 -3.43
C ALA A 88 -0.40 1.19 -4.16
N TRP A 89 -0.97 2.26 -3.61
CA TRP A 89 -2.07 2.96 -4.25
C TRP A 89 -1.67 3.46 -5.63
N ASP A 90 -0.50 4.13 -5.71
CA ASP A 90 -0.05 4.70 -6.96
C ASP A 90 0.23 3.62 -8.00
N ARG A 91 0.75 2.48 -7.56
CA ARG A 91 1.02 1.41 -8.50
C ARG A 91 -0.27 0.87 -9.12
N VAL A 92 -1.29 0.70 -8.31
CA VAL A 92 -2.57 0.20 -8.82
C VAL A 92 -3.24 1.21 -9.73
N THR A 93 -3.21 2.47 -9.33
CA THR A 93 -3.92 3.49 -10.10
C THR A 93 -3.14 3.97 -11.31
N GLY A 94 -1.85 3.65 -11.37
CA GLY A 94 -1.02 4.09 -12.48
C GLY A 94 -0.69 5.56 -12.47
N LYS A 95 -0.94 6.24 -11.37
CA LYS A 95 -0.69 7.66 -11.32
C LYS A 95 0.79 7.97 -11.33
N ARG A 96 1.58 7.09 -10.73
CA ARG A 96 3.00 7.36 -10.61
C ARG A 96 3.71 6.03 -10.48
N PRO A 97 4.34 5.55 -11.56
CA PRO A 97 5.03 4.27 -11.48
C PRO A 97 6.10 4.33 -10.41
N VAL A 98 6.07 3.34 -9.54
CA VAL A 98 7.04 3.28 -8.45
C VAL A 98 8.40 2.96 -9.03
N GLY A 99 9.39 3.71 -8.56
CA GLY A 99 10.76 3.42 -8.96
C GLY A 99 11.20 4.02 -10.27
N THR A 100 10.37 4.82 -10.91
CA THR A 100 10.71 5.38 -12.18
C THR A 100 11.21 6.78 -12.10
N ARG A 101 11.51 7.28 -11.03
CA ARG A 101 12.02 8.61 -11.11
C ARG A 101 12.99 8.88 -10.08
#